data_464d797066af4095b03645c50462506b
#
_entry.id   464d797066af4095b03645c50462506b
#
_cell.length_a   1.000
_cell.length_b   1.000
_cell.length_c   1.000
_cell.angle_alpha   90.00
_cell.angle_beta   90.00
_cell.angle_gamma   90.00
#
_symmetry.space_group_name_H-M   'P 1'
#
loop_
_entity.id
_entity.type
_entity.pdbx_description
1 polymer ?
#
loop_
_entity_poly.entity_id
_entity_poly.type
_entity_poly.pdbx_seq_one_letter_code
_entity_poly.pdbx_strand_id
1 'polypeptide(L)'
;TRKFRHDIEKHMNVISELILNKNEQKNLKKYVTQIEEQYHSLKNINYCGNPVFNAIFLNKQKECENREIELKINIKKFNIENIREMDLIAVISEIIEYAMFRVDKVQPVIEFNCGNNLEDLIIDVEYKAVNSNSNKDKLTVINSVVEKYDGAIVVNKDDNKEEVIVMLSNI
;
A
#
# COMPACT_ATOMS: atom_id res chain seq x y z
N THR A 1 4.27 1.79 -9.62
CA THR A 1 2.92 1.26 -10.01
C THR A 1 2.99 0.29 -11.19
N ARG A 2 3.70 0.59 -12.26
CA ARG A 2 3.80 -0.31 -13.42
C ARG A 2 4.50 -1.63 -13.10
N LYS A 3 5.59 -1.59 -12.32
CA LYS A 3 6.38 -2.78 -11.95
C LYS A 3 5.60 -3.71 -11.01
N PHE A 4 4.97 -3.17 -9.97
CA PHE A 4 4.18 -3.96 -9.01
C PHE A 4 2.97 -4.64 -9.66
N ARG A 5 2.20 -3.90 -10.49
CA ARG A 5 1.10 -4.49 -11.25
C ARG A 5 1.58 -5.60 -12.17
N HIS A 6 2.71 -5.39 -12.84
CA HIS A 6 3.33 -6.38 -13.71
C HIS A 6 3.82 -7.63 -12.94
N ASP A 7 4.32 -7.46 -11.72
CA ASP A 7 4.77 -8.59 -10.90
C ASP A 7 3.58 -9.37 -10.34
N ILE A 8 2.51 -8.71 -9.92
CA ILE A 8 1.24 -9.37 -9.56
C ILE A 8 0.64 -10.10 -10.77
N GLU A 9 0.58 -9.47 -11.95
CA GLU A 9 0.10 -10.11 -13.17
C GLU A 9 0.89 -11.39 -13.49
N LYS A 10 2.21 -11.38 -13.32
CA LYS A 10 3.06 -12.58 -13.49
C LYS A 10 2.70 -13.68 -12.50
N HIS A 11 2.59 -13.35 -11.20
CA HIS A 11 2.23 -14.34 -10.19
C HIS A 11 0.83 -14.90 -10.44
N MET A 12 -0.13 -14.04 -10.80
CA MET A 12 -1.51 -14.48 -11.12
C MET A 12 -1.56 -15.38 -12.36
N ASN A 13 -0.77 -15.08 -13.40
CA ASN A 13 -0.70 -15.92 -14.60
C ASN A 13 -0.14 -17.31 -14.27
N VAL A 14 0.97 -17.38 -13.50
CA VAL A 14 1.56 -18.66 -13.07
C VAL A 14 0.57 -19.46 -12.22
N ILE A 15 -0.11 -18.82 -11.27
CA ILE A 15 -1.12 -19.47 -10.43
C ILE A 15 -2.28 -19.99 -11.30
N SER A 16 -2.76 -19.17 -12.25
CA SER A 16 -3.86 -19.56 -13.14
C SER A 16 -3.49 -20.76 -14.04
N GLU A 17 -2.29 -20.78 -14.60
CA GLU A 17 -1.78 -21.90 -15.38
C GLU A 17 -1.67 -23.20 -14.55
N LEU A 18 -1.18 -23.09 -13.31
CA LEU A 18 -1.06 -24.24 -12.41
C LEU A 18 -2.42 -24.77 -11.92
N ILE A 19 -3.45 -23.90 -11.81
CA ILE A 19 -4.83 -24.30 -11.47
C ILE A 19 -5.51 -25.04 -12.63
N LEU A 20 -5.30 -24.59 -13.85
CA LEU A 20 -5.89 -25.22 -15.04
C LEU A 20 -5.36 -26.62 -15.29
N ASN A 21 -4.18 -26.94 -14.79
CA ASN A 21 -3.52 -28.24 -14.97
C ASN A 21 -3.77 -29.13 -13.74
N LYS A 22 -4.82 -29.96 -13.80
CA LYS A 22 -5.28 -30.81 -12.67
C LYS A 22 -4.18 -31.71 -12.05
N ASN A 23 -3.10 -31.98 -12.78
CA ASN A 23 -1.97 -32.79 -12.32
C ASN A 23 -0.89 -31.97 -11.58
N GLU A 24 -1.03 -30.64 -11.52
CA GLU A 24 0.00 -29.74 -10.99
C GLU A 24 -0.32 -29.13 -9.61
N GLN A 25 -1.33 -29.65 -8.90
CA GLN A 25 -1.66 -29.17 -7.55
C GLN A 25 -0.48 -29.18 -6.58
N LYS A 26 0.45 -30.12 -6.74
CA LYS A 26 1.67 -30.20 -5.94
C LYS A 26 2.63 -29.03 -6.26
N ASN A 27 2.73 -28.65 -7.53
CA ASN A 27 3.53 -27.55 -7.99
C ASN A 27 2.92 -26.21 -7.60
N LEU A 28 1.59 -26.09 -7.65
CA LEU A 28 0.87 -24.93 -7.16
C LEU A 28 1.14 -24.70 -5.66
N LYS A 29 1.00 -25.75 -4.85
CA LYS A 29 1.28 -25.67 -3.41
C LYS A 29 2.74 -25.26 -3.16
N LYS A 30 3.69 -25.87 -3.87
CA LYS A 30 5.12 -25.52 -3.77
C LYS A 30 5.38 -24.07 -4.15
N TYR A 31 4.75 -23.57 -5.22
CA TYR A 31 4.90 -22.20 -5.69
C TYR A 31 4.33 -21.20 -4.69
N VAL A 32 3.13 -21.47 -4.16
CA VAL A 32 2.52 -20.66 -3.10
C VAL A 32 3.41 -20.65 -1.85
N THR A 33 3.93 -21.81 -1.42
CA THR A 33 4.85 -21.89 -0.27
C THR A 33 6.14 -21.10 -0.53
N GLN A 34 6.70 -21.13 -1.74
CA GLN A 34 7.88 -20.31 -2.08
C GLN A 34 7.58 -18.81 -2.01
N ILE A 35 6.40 -18.39 -2.46
CA ILE A 35 5.95 -17.00 -2.29
C ILE A 35 5.81 -16.69 -0.80
N GLU A 36 5.16 -17.56 -0.04
CA GLU A 36 5.01 -17.40 1.42
C GLU A 36 6.38 -17.33 2.12
N GLU A 37 7.32 -18.22 1.82
CA GLU A 37 8.68 -18.19 2.38
C GLU A 37 9.43 -16.91 2.01
N GLN A 38 9.29 -16.46 0.78
CA GLN A 38 9.88 -15.20 0.32
C GLN A 38 9.31 -13.99 1.10
N TYR A 39 8.04 -14.06 1.51
CA TYR A 39 7.38 -13.04 2.33
C TYR A 39 7.55 -13.29 3.85
N HIS A 40 7.65 -14.55 4.31
CA HIS A 40 7.88 -14.90 5.73
C HIS A 40 9.33 -14.67 6.21
N SER A 41 10.30 -14.62 5.31
CA SER A 41 11.67 -14.21 5.69
C SER A 41 11.77 -12.74 6.12
N LEU A 42 10.72 -11.97 5.88
CA LEU A 42 10.53 -10.62 6.37
C LEU A 42 9.81 -10.71 7.71
N LYS A 43 10.55 -10.58 8.82
CA LYS A 43 10.11 -10.44 10.23
C LYS A 43 8.61 -10.69 10.49
N ASN A 44 8.25 -11.45 11.51
CA ASN A 44 6.88 -11.67 12.03
C ASN A 44 6.18 -10.36 12.47
N ILE A 45 6.13 -9.35 11.61
CA ILE A 45 5.46 -8.10 11.87
C ILE A 45 4.02 -8.25 11.36
N ASN A 46 3.08 -8.16 12.28
CA ASN A 46 1.66 -8.17 11.97
C ASN A 46 1.09 -6.76 12.18
N TYR A 47 0.83 -6.04 11.09
CA TYR A 47 0.31 -4.67 11.14
C TYR A 47 -1.20 -4.62 11.39
N CYS A 48 -1.98 -5.52 10.78
CA CYS A 48 -3.44 -5.40 10.76
C CYS A 48 -4.22 -6.72 10.82
N GLY A 49 -3.57 -7.85 11.07
CA GLY A 49 -4.22 -9.17 11.12
C GLY A 49 -4.63 -9.72 9.74
N ASN A 50 -4.58 -8.93 8.67
CA ASN A 50 -4.86 -9.39 7.31
C ASN A 50 -3.54 -9.71 6.58
N PRO A 51 -3.33 -10.98 6.14
CA PRO A 51 -2.06 -11.41 5.56
C PRO A 51 -1.72 -10.70 4.24
N VAL A 52 -2.71 -10.32 3.45
CA VAL A 52 -2.50 -9.63 2.16
C VAL A 52 -1.94 -8.24 2.42
N PHE A 53 -2.57 -7.47 3.31
CA PHE A 53 -2.10 -6.13 3.65
C PHE A 53 -0.77 -6.16 4.39
N ASN A 54 -0.54 -7.14 5.27
CA ASN A 54 0.76 -7.31 5.89
C ASN A 54 1.88 -7.50 4.86
N ALA A 55 1.64 -8.32 3.83
CA ALA A 55 2.61 -8.52 2.75
C ALA A 55 2.90 -7.22 1.98
N ILE A 56 1.88 -6.40 1.73
CA ILE A 56 2.04 -5.11 1.04
C ILE A 56 2.85 -4.14 1.88
N PHE A 57 2.52 -4.00 3.16
CA PHE A 57 3.26 -3.13 4.06
C PHE A 57 4.72 -3.54 4.22
N LEU A 58 5.00 -4.84 4.34
CA LEU A 58 6.37 -5.37 4.39
C LEU A 58 7.13 -5.07 3.09
N ASN A 59 6.48 -5.21 1.92
CA ASN A 59 7.10 -4.88 0.65
C ASN A 59 7.41 -3.38 0.55
N LYS A 60 6.47 -2.52 0.94
CA LYS A 60 6.67 -1.06 0.94
C LYS A 60 7.74 -0.62 1.93
N GLN A 61 7.81 -1.27 3.10
CA GLN A 61 8.89 -1.03 4.05
C GLN A 61 10.26 -1.35 3.45
N LYS A 62 10.39 -2.48 2.77
CA LYS A 62 11.62 -2.87 2.07
C LYS A 62 11.97 -1.91 0.93
N GLU A 63 10.97 -1.43 0.17
CA GLU A 63 11.20 -0.42 -0.86
C GLU A 63 11.70 0.91 -0.26
N CYS A 64 11.16 1.33 0.88
CA CYS A 64 11.62 2.49 1.63
C CYS A 64 13.03 2.30 2.16
N GLU A 65 13.33 1.17 2.81
CA GLU A 65 14.66 0.81 3.31
C GLU A 65 15.72 0.87 2.22
N ASN A 66 15.42 0.35 1.02
CA ASN A 66 16.33 0.40 -0.15
C ASN A 66 16.61 1.84 -0.63
N ARG A 67 15.81 2.80 -0.23
CA ARG A 67 15.97 4.25 -0.52
C ARG A 67 16.43 5.05 0.69
N GLU A 68 16.82 4.37 1.77
CA GLU A 68 17.21 4.98 3.04
C GLU A 68 16.08 5.83 3.67
N ILE A 69 14.81 5.42 3.44
CA ILE A 69 13.62 6.06 4.01
C ILE A 69 13.11 5.22 5.16
N GLU A 70 12.86 5.83 6.31
CA GLU A 70 12.17 5.19 7.43
C GLU A 70 10.65 5.26 7.21
N LEU A 71 9.99 4.11 7.08
CA LEU A 71 8.53 4.02 7.01
C LEU A 71 7.98 3.53 8.34
N LYS A 72 7.24 4.40 9.04
CA LYS A 72 6.53 4.06 10.28
C LYS A 72 5.08 3.77 9.96
N ILE A 73 4.60 2.58 10.32
CA ILE A 73 3.25 2.12 10.02
C ILE A 73 2.49 1.93 11.33
N ASN A 74 1.38 2.66 11.47
CA ASN A 74 0.45 2.57 12.59
C ASN A 74 -0.94 2.23 12.07
N ILE A 75 -1.46 1.05 12.42
CA ILE A 75 -2.79 0.64 12.03
C ILE A 75 -3.63 0.41 13.28
N LYS A 76 -4.74 1.13 13.38
CA LYS A 76 -5.73 1.02 14.46
C LYS A 76 -7.03 0.54 13.85
N LYS A 77 -7.69 -0.45 14.41
CA LYS A 77 -8.95 -1.00 13.89
C LYS A 77 -8.98 -1.01 12.35
N PHE A 78 -8.91 -2.15 11.76
CA PHE A 78 -8.85 -2.27 10.31
C PHE A 78 -10.04 -3.10 9.83
N ASN A 79 -11.16 -2.44 9.58
CA ASN A 79 -12.35 -3.03 9.01
C ASN A 79 -12.57 -2.49 7.60
N ILE A 80 -12.71 -3.38 6.62
CA ILE A 80 -12.82 -3.07 5.20
C ILE A 80 -13.98 -3.84 4.53
N GLU A 81 -15.03 -4.19 5.29
CA GLU A 81 -16.11 -5.08 4.83
C GLU A 81 -16.72 -4.65 3.48
N ASN A 82 -16.88 -3.36 3.26
CA ASN A 82 -17.48 -2.81 2.04
C ASN A 82 -16.46 -2.21 1.07
N ILE A 83 -15.17 -2.28 1.37
CA ILE A 83 -14.09 -1.80 0.49
C ILE A 83 -13.38 -3.00 -0.14
N ARG A 84 -13.29 -3.02 -1.48
CA ARG A 84 -12.57 -4.09 -2.18
C ARG A 84 -11.08 -4.04 -1.85
N GLU A 85 -10.52 -5.19 -1.46
CA GLU A 85 -9.09 -5.29 -1.13
C GLU A 85 -8.18 -4.72 -2.22
N MET A 86 -8.46 -4.99 -3.50
CA MET A 86 -7.65 -4.50 -4.62
C MET A 86 -7.64 -2.97 -4.74
N ASP A 87 -8.75 -2.31 -4.45
CA ASP A 87 -8.83 -0.86 -4.47
C ASP A 87 -8.00 -0.26 -3.33
N LEU A 88 -8.09 -0.86 -2.14
CA LEU A 88 -7.31 -0.41 -0.99
C LEU A 88 -5.80 -0.67 -1.16
N ILE A 89 -5.43 -1.81 -1.75
CA ILE A 89 -4.04 -2.10 -2.13
C ILE A 89 -3.49 -1.01 -3.06
N ALA A 90 -4.29 -0.61 -4.04
CA ALA A 90 -3.89 0.43 -4.99
C ALA A 90 -3.70 1.78 -4.28
N VAL A 91 -4.61 2.16 -3.38
CA VAL A 91 -4.51 3.39 -2.57
C VAL A 91 -3.26 3.37 -1.69
N ILE A 92 -3.04 2.31 -0.90
CA ILE A 92 -1.88 2.18 -0.01
C ILE A 92 -0.57 2.25 -0.81
N SER A 93 -0.52 1.57 -1.95
CA SER A 93 0.69 1.56 -2.78
C SER A 93 0.98 2.94 -3.36
N GLU A 94 -0.02 3.62 -3.93
CA GLU A 94 0.16 4.94 -4.55
C GLU A 94 0.50 6.02 -3.52
N ILE A 95 -0.16 6.03 -2.35
CA ILE A 95 0.09 7.07 -1.33
C ILE A 95 1.49 6.96 -0.74
N ILE A 96 1.98 5.74 -0.48
CA ILE A 96 3.35 5.53 0.01
C ILE A 96 4.36 5.89 -1.08
N GLU A 97 4.14 5.48 -2.33
CA GLU A 97 5.01 5.86 -3.45
C GLU A 97 5.05 7.38 -3.64
N TYR A 98 3.91 8.05 -3.56
CA TYR A 98 3.84 9.50 -3.64
C TYR A 98 4.71 10.17 -2.56
N ALA A 99 4.62 9.70 -1.32
CA ALA A 99 5.44 10.20 -0.21
C ALA A 99 6.93 9.90 -0.42
N MET A 100 7.31 8.70 -0.90
CA MET A 100 8.70 8.32 -1.18
C MET A 100 9.40 9.21 -2.19
N PHE A 101 8.67 9.78 -3.15
CA PHE A 101 9.24 10.71 -4.14
C PHE A 101 9.38 12.14 -3.62
N ARG A 102 8.69 12.49 -2.54
CA ARG A 102 8.57 13.86 -2.04
C ARG A 102 9.23 14.09 -0.70
N VAL A 103 9.48 13.01 0.05
CA VAL A 103 10.11 13.11 1.38
C VAL A 103 11.49 13.74 1.31
N ASP A 104 11.79 14.60 2.29
CA ASP A 104 13.11 15.23 2.44
C ASP A 104 14.21 14.19 2.65
N LYS A 105 15.33 14.37 1.97
CA LYS A 105 16.48 13.47 2.02
C LYS A 105 17.33 13.63 3.29
N VAL A 106 17.16 14.71 4.01
CA VAL A 106 17.93 14.98 5.26
C VAL A 106 17.34 14.21 6.45
N GLN A 107 16.01 14.13 6.50
CA GLN A 107 15.27 13.32 7.47
C GLN A 107 14.16 12.54 6.77
N PRO A 108 14.51 11.46 6.08
CA PRO A 108 13.58 10.76 5.24
C PRO A 108 12.69 9.83 6.06
N VAL A 109 11.70 10.40 6.74
CA VAL A 109 10.71 9.67 7.55
C VAL A 109 9.33 9.87 6.95
N ILE A 110 8.61 8.77 6.73
CA ILE A 110 7.21 8.74 6.33
C ILE A 110 6.42 8.08 7.45
N GLU A 111 5.39 8.75 7.96
CA GLU A 111 4.46 8.21 8.95
C GLU A 111 3.15 7.85 8.26
N PHE A 112 2.82 6.57 8.22
CA PHE A 112 1.59 6.02 7.67
C PHE A 112 0.66 5.61 8.80
N ASN A 113 -0.49 6.25 8.90
CA ASN A 113 -1.54 5.96 9.86
C ASN A 113 -2.77 5.46 9.12
N CYS A 114 -3.42 4.41 9.61
CA CYS A 114 -4.65 3.89 9.04
C CYS A 114 -5.57 3.39 10.15
N GLY A 115 -6.86 3.66 10.00
CA GLY A 115 -7.86 3.16 10.95
C GLY A 115 -9.27 3.58 10.58
N ASN A 116 -10.26 2.92 11.20
CA ASN A 116 -11.65 3.29 11.03
C ASN A 116 -12.06 4.35 12.06
N ASN A 117 -12.79 5.33 11.58
CA ASN A 117 -13.51 6.30 12.39
C ASN A 117 -15.00 6.23 12.02
N LEU A 118 -15.80 5.67 12.92
CA LEU A 118 -17.19 5.31 12.63
C LEU A 118 -17.29 4.35 11.43
N GLU A 119 -17.86 4.81 10.34
CA GLU A 119 -18.11 4.04 9.12
C GLU A 119 -17.04 4.29 8.03
N ASP A 120 -16.11 5.23 8.27
CA ASP A 120 -15.09 5.57 7.29
C ASP A 120 -13.75 4.92 7.60
N LEU A 121 -13.05 4.49 6.57
CA LEU A 121 -11.64 4.15 6.63
C LEU A 121 -10.82 5.39 6.33
N ILE A 122 -9.94 5.77 7.26
CA ILE A 122 -9.06 6.94 7.12
C ILE A 122 -7.63 6.44 6.96
N ILE A 123 -6.96 6.92 5.95
CA ILE A 123 -5.53 6.75 5.71
C ILE A 123 -4.91 8.13 5.74
N ASP A 124 -3.92 8.31 6.60
CA ASP A 124 -3.20 9.56 6.80
C ASP A 124 -1.70 9.31 6.65
N VAL A 125 -1.05 10.06 5.77
CA VAL A 125 0.38 9.93 5.51
C VAL A 125 1.05 11.30 5.65
N GLU A 126 1.95 11.39 6.62
CA GLU A 126 2.71 12.58 6.92
C GLU A 126 4.20 12.41 6.62
N TYR A 127 4.84 13.45 6.12
CA TYR A 127 6.29 13.50 5.90
C TYR A 127 6.79 14.94 5.76
N LYS A 128 8.09 15.14 5.99
CA LYS A 128 8.73 16.40 5.59
C LYS A 128 8.94 16.38 4.09
N ALA A 129 8.42 17.38 3.40
CA ALA A 129 8.49 17.47 1.94
C ALA A 129 9.66 18.35 1.46
N VAL A 130 10.26 17.97 0.35
CA VAL A 130 11.13 18.89 -0.41
C VAL A 130 10.23 19.82 -1.20
N ASN A 131 10.50 21.12 -1.16
CA ASN A 131 9.83 22.11 -2.02
C ASN A 131 10.10 21.80 -3.50
N SER A 132 9.35 20.91 -4.09
CA SER A 132 9.41 20.57 -5.51
C SER A 132 8.08 20.84 -6.18
N ASN A 133 8.07 21.80 -7.09
CA ASN A 133 6.96 22.05 -8.02
C ASN A 133 6.93 20.99 -9.14
N SER A 134 7.00 19.69 -8.82
CA SER A 134 6.94 18.69 -9.88
C SER A 134 5.48 18.34 -10.20
N ASN A 135 5.08 18.67 -11.42
CA ASN A 135 3.76 18.31 -12.01
C ASN A 135 3.58 16.80 -12.25
N LYS A 136 4.43 15.94 -11.67
CA LYS A 136 4.39 14.47 -11.87
C LYS A 136 3.45 13.72 -10.94
N ASP A 137 2.84 14.41 -10.00
CA ASP A 137 2.24 13.78 -8.84
C ASP A 137 0.72 13.89 -8.85
N LYS A 138 0.11 13.27 -9.85
CA LYS A 138 -1.34 13.08 -9.82
C LYS A 138 -1.62 11.78 -9.07
N LEU A 139 -2.27 11.89 -7.91
CA LEU A 139 -2.86 10.78 -7.16
C LEU A 139 -4.08 10.22 -7.92
N THR A 140 -3.83 9.73 -9.13
CA THR A 140 -4.89 9.42 -10.11
C THR A 140 -5.68 8.19 -9.69
N VAL A 141 -5.00 7.19 -9.16
CA VAL A 141 -5.65 5.96 -8.68
C VAL A 141 -6.43 6.27 -7.42
N ILE A 142 -5.84 7.02 -6.50
CA ILE A 142 -6.52 7.43 -5.26
C ILE A 142 -7.78 8.22 -5.57
N ASN A 143 -7.72 9.21 -6.46
CA ASN A 143 -8.90 9.98 -6.84
C ASN A 143 -10.02 9.09 -7.42
N SER A 144 -9.67 8.15 -8.29
CA SER A 144 -10.65 7.21 -8.85
C SER A 144 -11.29 6.29 -7.80
N VAL A 145 -10.50 5.85 -6.81
CA VAL A 145 -11.01 5.02 -5.71
C VAL A 145 -11.86 5.86 -4.76
N VAL A 146 -11.43 7.07 -4.41
CA VAL A 146 -12.18 8.00 -3.56
C VAL A 146 -13.56 8.29 -4.14
N GLU A 147 -13.65 8.60 -5.44
CA GLU A 147 -14.94 8.79 -6.13
C GLU A 147 -15.84 7.55 -6.05
N LYS A 148 -15.26 6.37 -6.16
CA LYS A 148 -16.01 5.10 -6.11
C LYS A 148 -16.63 4.81 -4.73
N TYR A 149 -16.01 5.28 -3.65
CA TYR A 149 -16.44 5.04 -2.28
C TYR A 149 -17.00 6.28 -1.60
N ASP A 150 -17.50 7.23 -2.36
CA ASP A 150 -18.06 8.51 -1.86
C ASP A 150 -17.15 9.16 -0.79
N GLY A 151 -15.85 9.03 -1.00
CA GLY A 151 -14.83 9.46 -0.08
C GLY A 151 -14.29 10.85 -0.35
N ALA A 152 -13.18 11.18 0.29
CA ALA A 152 -12.47 12.44 0.09
C ALA A 152 -10.94 12.24 0.14
N ILE A 153 -10.22 13.11 -0.55
CA ILE A 153 -8.78 13.25 -0.43
C ILE A 153 -8.44 14.70 -0.11
N VAL A 154 -7.57 14.90 0.88
CA VAL A 154 -7.08 16.21 1.29
C VAL A 154 -5.56 16.17 1.29
N VAL A 155 -4.92 17.16 0.67
CA VAL A 155 -3.48 17.35 0.70
C VAL A 155 -3.19 18.68 1.38
N ASN A 156 -2.67 18.62 2.61
CA ASN A 156 -2.25 19.77 3.38
C ASN A 156 -0.74 19.99 3.18
N LYS A 157 -0.38 21.24 2.87
CA LYS A 157 1.03 21.64 2.72
C LYS A 157 1.31 22.79 3.66
N ASP A 158 2.26 22.59 4.55
CA ASP A 158 2.80 23.61 5.43
C ASP A 158 4.33 23.65 5.22
N ASP A 159 4.95 24.80 5.33
CA ASP A 159 6.34 25.20 4.97
C ASP A 159 7.34 24.05 4.64
N ASN A 160 7.37 22.97 5.40
CA ASN A 160 8.23 21.79 5.19
C ASN A 160 7.52 20.47 5.48
N LYS A 161 6.22 20.49 5.71
CA LYS A 161 5.41 19.30 6.03
C LYS A 161 4.31 19.11 5.00
N GLU A 162 4.16 17.91 4.54
CA GLU A 162 3.05 17.51 3.69
C GLU A 162 2.30 16.36 4.36
N GLU A 163 0.98 16.47 4.36
CA GLU A 163 0.06 15.48 4.88
C GLU A 163 -0.96 15.14 3.80
N VAL A 164 -1.15 13.87 3.54
CA VAL A 164 -2.16 13.36 2.60
C VAL A 164 -3.14 12.51 3.36
N ILE A 165 -4.39 12.94 3.40
CA ILE A 165 -5.48 12.24 4.07
C ILE A 165 -6.43 11.69 3.01
N VAL A 166 -6.66 10.38 3.04
CA VAL A 166 -7.65 9.69 2.21
C VAL A 166 -8.73 9.14 3.13
N MET A 167 -9.98 9.43 2.81
CA MET A 167 -11.14 8.92 3.51
C MET A 167 -12.00 8.12 2.53
N LEU A 168 -12.34 6.89 2.89
CA LEU A 168 -13.20 6.02 2.09
C LEU A 168 -14.40 5.61 2.93
N SER A 169 -15.60 5.82 2.42
CA SER A 169 -16.80 5.34 3.08
C SER A 169 -16.85 3.82 3.04
N ASN A 170 -17.11 3.20 4.19
CA ASN A 170 -17.18 1.76 4.37
C ASN A 170 -18.62 1.31 4.73
N ILE A 171 -19.61 2.06 4.18
CA ILE A 171 -21.05 1.80 4.36
C ILE A 171 -21.53 0.72 3.38
#